data_4147174ae6f9c25dcbf914a59b756b4f
#
_entry.id   4147174ae6f9c25dcbf914a59b756b4f
#
_cell.length_a   1.000
_cell.length_b   1.000
_cell.length_c   1.000
_cell.angle_alpha   90.00
_cell.angle_beta   90.00
_cell.angle_gamma   90.00
#
_symmetry.space_group_name_H-M   'P 1'
#
loop_
_entity.id
_entity.type
_entity.pdbx_description
1 polymer ?
#
loop_
_entity_poly.entity_id
_entity_poly.type
_entity_poly.pdbx_seq_one_letter_code
_entity_poly.pdbx_strand_id
1 'polypeptide(L)'
;LSTFRASPRSLRGLRLIRSHLKEEPLSQEDLTMLGLLRLDMIGTLAVTPKGEPGLLSLAHLNPPNPQGQLYTLLKPTLVHQCRVDFETFIRELEEDLQRQSGSHTMAQGQTAILVSASPKSKAEQEEHLAELAELASSADLTVIDRLVQRTQSSHRRFQLGSGKLKDVLMQAMQKGADLLIFDQDLAPAQLRAIEEI
;
A
#
# COMPACT_ATOMS: atom_id res chain seq x y z
N LEU A 1 -4.08 17.30 2.90
CA LEU A 1 -4.56 15.91 2.77
C LEU A 1 -4.77 15.21 4.13
N SER A 2 -4.07 15.65 5.18
CA SER A 2 -4.14 15.05 6.54
C SER A 2 -5.48 15.23 7.26
N THR A 3 -6.37 16.07 6.78
CA THR A 3 -7.67 16.38 7.39
C THR A 3 -8.84 15.54 6.88
N PHE A 4 -8.63 14.73 5.84
CA PHE A 4 -9.68 13.88 5.28
C PHE A 4 -9.62 12.47 5.89
N ARG A 5 -10.71 12.08 6.57
CA ARG A 5 -11.00 10.77 7.17
C ARG A 5 -9.75 10.04 7.73
N ALA A 6 -9.39 10.37 8.97
CA ALA A 6 -8.16 9.92 9.64
C ALA A 6 -8.18 8.45 10.12
N SER A 7 -9.05 7.59 9.61
CA SER A 7 -9.03 6.18 10.00
C SER A 7 -8.08 5.38 9.11
N PRO A 8 -7.15 4.61 9.68
CA PRO A 8 -6.25 3.73 8.89
C PRO A 8 -7.00 2.65 8.10
N ARG A 9 -8.28 2.45 8.36
CA ARG A 9 -9.13 1.38 7.80
C ARG A 9 -10.21 1.87 6.86
N SER A 10 -10.28 3.18 6.55
CA SER A 10 -11.25 3.76 5.60
C SER A 10 -10.55 4.37 4.40
N LEU A 11 -11.26 4.45 3.29
CA LEU A 11 -10.86 5.28 2.15
C LEU A 11 -10.88 6.75 2.56
N ARG A 12 -10.11 7.59 1.87
CA ARG A 12 -9.98 9.00 2.24
C ARG A 12 -11.09 9.91 1.74
N GLY A 13 -11.98 9.43 0.89
CA GLY A 13 -12.97 10.25 0.22
C GLY A 13 -12.34 11.11 -0.91
N LEU A 14 -11.18 10.70 -1.43
CA LEU A 14 -10.42 11.43 -2.45
C LEU A 14 -10.24 10.58 -3.70
N ARG A 15 -10.38 11.23 -4.85
CA ARG A 15 -10.13 10.69 -6.17
C ARG A 15 -9.09 11.53 -6.87
N LEU A 16 -8.18 10.88 -7.58
CA LEU A 16 -7.18 11.55 -8.39
C LEU A 16 -7.42 11.22 -9.86
N ILE A 17 -7.77 12.22 -10.66
CA ILE A 17 -7.88 12.07 -12.11
C ILE A 17 -6.83 12.97 -12.77
N ARG A 18 -6.00 12.38 -13.62
CA ARG A 18 -4.99 13.07 -14.41
C ARG A 18 -5.40 13.06 -15.88
N SER A 19 -5.13 14.14 -16.59
CA SER A 19 -5.29 14.19 -18.05
C SER A 19 -3.93 14.11 -18.75
N HIS A 20 -3.87 13.34 -19.83
CA HIS A 20 -2.68 13.18 -20.66
C HIS A 20 -3.02 13.50 -22.12
N LEU A 21 -2.11 14.18 -22.82
CA LEU A 21 -2.23 14.50 -24.25
C LEU A 21 -2.00 13.28 -25.17
N LYS A 22 -1.62 12.15 -24.57
CA LYS A 22 -1.46 10.85 -25.23
C LYS A 22 -2.26 9.82 -24.45
N GLU A 23 -2.63 8.77 -25.17
CA GLU A 23 -3.27 7.60 -24.54
C GLU A 23 -2.21 6.81 -23.74
N GLU A 24 -2.13 7.10 -22.47
CA GLU A 24 -1.21 6.45 -21.53
C GLU A 24 -2.02 5.70 -20.46
N PRO A 25 -1.72 4.42 -20.20
CA PRO A 25 -2.35 3.69 -19.11
C PRO A 25 -1.88 4.23 -17.76
N LEU A 26 -2.54 3.80 -16.68
CA LEU A 26 -2.06 4.07 -15.32
C LEU A 26 -0.65 3.54 -15.14
N SER A 27 0.24 4.39 -14.66
CA SER A 27 1.63 4.05 -14.37
C SER A 27 1.75 3.30 -13.03
N GLN A 28 2.89 2.63 -12.81
CA GLN A 28 3.18 2.02 -11.51
C GLN A 28 3.24 3.06 -10.38
N GLU A 29 3.63 4.30 -10.67
CA GLU A 29 3.61 5.40 -9.70
C GLU A 29 2.19 5.79 -9.31
N ASP A 30 1.27 5.83 -10.27
CA ASP A 30 -0.15 6.09 -10.00
C ASP A 30 -0.75 5.02 -9.09
N LEU A 31 -0.47 3.74 -9.38
CA LEU A 31 -0.95 2.62 -8.57
C LEU A 31 -0.33 2.60 -7.16
N THR A 32 0.94 2.97 -7.05
CA THR A 32 1.60 3.16 -5.75
C THR A 32 0.94 4.30 -4.97
N MET A 33 0.64 5.41 -5.63
CA MET A 33 -0.05 6.56 -5.01
C MET A 33 -1.46 6.20 -4.57
N LEU A 34 -2.21 5.43 -5.38
CA LEU A 34 -3.52 4.89 -5.00
C LEU A 34 -3.45 4.15 -3.66
N GLY A 35 -2.46 3.26 -3.50
CA GLY A 35 -2.25 2.49 -2.28
C GLY A 35 -1.84 3.36 -1.10
N LEU A 36 -0.70 4.06 -1.21
CA LEU A 36 -0.11 4.82 -0.10
C LEU A 36 -1.01 5.95 0.41
N LEU A 37 -1.70 6.64 -0.48
CA LEU A 37 -2.64 7.69 -0.10
C LEU A 37 -4.05 7.18 0.22
N ARG A 38 -4.29 5.87 0.07
CA ARG A 38 -5.61 5.25 0.27
C ARG A 38 -6.73 6.01 -0.46
N LEU A 39 -6.45 6.37 -1.72
CA LEU A 39 -7.43 7.04 -2.56
C LEU A 39 -8.62 6.11 -2.83
N ASP A 40 -9.80 6.67 -2.98
CA ASP A 40 -10.98 5.91 -3.38
C ASP A 40 -10.80 5.34 -4.79
N MET A 41 -10.23 6.15 -5.67
CA MET A 41 -9.99 5.81 -7.06
C MET A 41 -8.87 6.68 -7.65
N ILE A 42 -8.13 6.13 -8.59
CA ILE A 42 -7.21 6.88 -9.44
C ILE A 42 -7.55 6.64 -10.90
N GLY A 43 -7.36 7.64 -11.74
CA GLY A 43 -7.61 7.51 -13.16
C GLY A 43 -6.75 8.40 -14.04
N THR A 44 -6.59 7.96 -15.29
CA THR A 44 -5.98 8.76 -16.37
C THR A 44 -6.99 8.94 -17.49
N LEU A 45 -7.14 10.17 -17.93
CA LEU A 45 -7.98 10.55 -19.06
C LEU A 45 -7.11 10.96 -20.24
N ALA A 46 -7.17 10.22 -21.33
CA ALA A 46 -6.57 10.62 -22.58
C ALA A 46 -7.31 11.82 -23.17
N VAL A 47 -6.57 12.80 -23.67
CA VAL A 47 -7.12 13.95 -24.37
C VAL A 47 -6.65 13.88 -25.82
N THR A 48 -7.61 13.92 -26.75
CA THR A 48 -7.29 13.90 -28.19
C THR A 48 -6.59 15.19 -28.64
N PRO A 49 -5.91 15.20 -29.77
CA PRO A 49 -5.29 16.43 -30.33
C PRO A 49 -6.29 17.57 -30.56
N LYS A 50 -7.59 17.26 -30.63
CA LYS A 50 -8.67 18.26 -30.75
C LYS A 50 -9.15 18.78 -29.40
N GLY A 51 -8.57 18.31 -28.28
CA GLY A 51 -9.01 18.68 -26.94
C GLY A 51 -10.24 17.90 -26.43
N GLU A 52 -10.68 16.86 -27.14
CA GLU A 52 -11.83 16.06 -26.74
C GLU A 52 -11.41 14.94 -25.77
N PRO A 53 -12.29 14.54 -24.81
CA PRO A 53 -12.00 13.44 -23.92
C PRO A 53 -11.98 12.10 -24.68
N GLY A 54 -10.92 11.32 -24.47
CA GLY A 54 -10.71 10.00 -25.06
C GLY A 54 -10.97 8.88 -24.03
N LEU A 55 -10.05 7.92 -23.98
CA LEU A 55 -10.12 6.79 -23.06
C LEU A 55 -9.88 7.22 -21.62
N LEU A 56 -10.70 6.68 -20.74
CA LEU A 56 -10.59 6.77 -19.28
C LEU A 56 -10.14 5.42 -18.73
N SER A 57 -9.00 5.38 -18.09
CA SER A 57 -8.47 4.23 -17.37
C SER A 57 -8.59 4.48 -15.88
N LEU A 58 -9.20 3.57 -15.14
CA LEU A 58 -9.48 3.70 -13.71
C LEU A 58 -8.91 2.52 -12.93
N ALA A 59 -8.53 2.78 -11.68
CA ALA A 59 -8.18 1.75 -10.70
C ALA A 59 -8.69 2.12 -9.32
N HIS A 60 -9.03 1.10 -8.52
CA HIS A 60 -9.41 1.22 -7.12
C HIS A 60 -8.67 0.23 -6.24
N LEU A 61 -8.59 0.50 -4.94
CA LEU A 61 -8.04 -0.43 -3.96
C LEU A 61 -8.94 -1.64 -3.80
N ASN A 62 -8.32 -2.79 -3.53
CA ASN A 62 -9.03 -3.98 -3.10
C ASN A 62 -8.96 -4.12 -1.58
N PRO A 63 -9.98 -4.72 -0.95
CA PRO A 63 -9.85 -5.26 0.39
C PRO A 63 -8.73 -6.32 0.44
N PRO A 64 -8.11 -6.59 1.62
CA PRO A 64 -7.19 -7.69 1.78
C PRO A 64 -7.81 -8.98 1.21
N ASN A 65 -7.07 -9.66 0.34
CA ASN A 65 -7.59 -10.84 -0.36
C ASN A 65 -6.51 -11.92 -0.46
N PRO A 66 -6.90 -13.22 -0.60
CA PRO A 66 -5.95 -14.33 -0.63
C PRO A 66 -4.94 -14.25 -1.76
N GLN A 67 -5.26 -13.52 -2.85
CA GLN A 67 -4.38 -13.34 -4.00
C GLN A 67 -3.35 -12.23 -3.77
N GLY A 68 -3.47 -11.43 -2.69
CA GLY A 68 -2.58 -10.32 -2.39
C GLY A 68 -2.65 -9.18 -3.42
N GLN A 69 -3.77 -9.06 -4.14
CA GLN A 69 -3.97 -8.00 -5.12
C GLN A 69 -4.42 -6.72 -4.42
N LEU A 70 -3.56 -5.71 -4.37
CA LEU A 70 -3.85 -4.44 -3.71
C LEU A 70 -4.89 -3.60 -4.45
N TYR A 71 -4.94 -3.68 -5.75
CA TYR A 71 -5.81 -2.87 -6.59
C TYR A 71 -6.41 -3.68 -7.75
N THR A 72 -7.52 -3.17 -8.27
CA THR A 72 -8.13 -3.66 -9.52
C THR A 72 -8.09 -2.55 -10.57
N LEU A 73 -7.63 -2.91 -11.78
CA LEU A 73 -7.71 -2.07 -12.97
C LEU A 73 -9.07 -2.30 -13.64
N LEU A 74 -9.86 -1.26 -13.80
CA LEU A 74 -11.09 -1.33 -14.57
C LEU A 74 -10.76 -1.32 -16.08
N LYS A 75 -11.63 -1.94 -16.87
CA LYS A 75 -11.47 -1.93 -18.32
C LYS A 75 -11.52 -0.49 -18.84
N PRO A 76 -10.50 -0.03 -19.60
CA PRO A 76 -10.52 1.31 -20.19
C PRO A 76 -11.76 1.53 -21.03
N THR A 77 -12.39 2.68 -20.89
CA THR A 77 -13.65 3.01 -21.57
C THR A 77 -13.67 4.48 -21.98
N LEU A 78 -14.48 4.83 -22.97
CA LEU A 78 -14.69 6.23 -23.30
C LEU A 78 -15.51 6.91 -22.18
N VAL A 79 -15.18 8.16 -21.84
CA VAL A 79 -15.83 8.89 -20.74
C VAL A 79 -17.36 8.86 -20.85
N HIS A 80 -17.91 9.07 -22.03
CA HIS A 80 -19.36 9.06 -22.24
C HIS A 80 -20.00 7.67 -22.10
N GLN A 81 -19.22 6.60 -22.09
CA GLN A 81 -19.64 5.23 -21.88
C GLN A 81 -19.42 4.74 -20.44
N CYS A 82 -18.71 5.53 -19.64
CA CYS A 82 -18.49 5.19 -18.23
C CYS A 82 -19.84 5.22 -17.49
N ARG A 83 -20.25 4.05 -16.98
CA ARG A 83 -21.53 3.86 -16.27
C ARG A 83 -21.33 3.51 -14.80
N VAL A 84 -20.17 3.84 -14.25
CA VAL A 84 -19.89 3.56 -12.83
C VAL A 84 -20.76 4.48 -11.97
N ASP A 85 -21.69 3.90 -11.23
CA ASP A 85 -22.32 4.58 -10.10
C ASP A 85 -21.32 4.65 -8.96
N PHE A 86 -20.61 5.76 -8.91
CA PHE A 86 -19.47 5.92 -8.05
C PHE A 86 -19.84 5.88 -6.56
N GLU A 87 -20.97 6.45 -6.17
CA GLU A 87 -21.38 6.50 -4.76
C GLU A 87 -21.71 5.11 -4.24
N THR A 88 -22.47 4.35 -4.99
CA THR A 88 -22.79 2.95 -4.64
C THR A 88 -21.53 2.10 -4.62
N PHE A 89 -20.68 2.22 -5.64
CA PHE A 89 -19.43 1.48 -5.72
C PHE A 89 -18.49 1.72 -4.52
N ILE A 90 -18.28 2.99 -4.15
CA ILE A 90 -17.40 3.32 -3.01
C ILE A 90 -18.00 2.87 -1.68
N ARG A 91 -19.30 2.97 -1.50
CA ARG A 91 -19.97 2.48 -0.30
C ARG A 91 -19.79 0.97 -0.14
N GLU A 92 -20.00 0.19 -1.20
CA GLU A 92 -19.80 -1.26 -1.20
C GLU A 92 -18.34 -1.61 -0.89
N LEU A 93 -17.38 -0.90 -1.50
CA LEU A 93 -15.96 -1.08 -1.27
C LEU A 93 -15.56 -0.77 0.19
N GLU A 94 -16.09 0.31 0.78
CA GLU A 94 -15.87 0.65 2.18
C GLU A 94 -16.48 -0.39 3.12
N GLU A 95 -17.67 -0.90 2.84
CA GLU A 95 -18.29 -1.99 3.60
C GLU A 95 -17.43 -3.26 3.57
N ASP A 96 -16.88 -3.63 2.42
CA ASP A 96 -16.00 -4.79 2.28
C ASP A 96 -14.68 -4.60 3.02
N LEU A 97 -14.08 -3.42 2.94
CA LEU A 97 -12.89 -3.06 3.71
C LEU A 97 -13.14 -3.14 5.23
N GLN A 98 -14.30 -2.70 5.70
CA GLN A 98 -14.67 -2.75 7.11
C GLN A 98 -14.97 -4.17 7.59
N ARG A 99 -15.68 -4.98 6.81
CA ARG A 99 -16.00 -6.38 7.16
C ARG A 99 -14.74 -7.21 7.35
N GLN A 100 -13.78 -7.07 6.45
CA GLN A 100 -12.53 -7.81 6.53
C GLN A 100 -11.62 -7.31 7.65
N SER A 101 -11.61 -6.01 7.92
CA SER A 101 -10.90 -5.44 9.07
C SER A 101 -11.53 -5.83 10.40
N GLY A 102 -12.85 -5.98 10.47
CA GLY A 102 -13.59 -6.38 11.68
C GLY A 102 -13.35 -7.81 12.10
N SER A 103 -13.13 -8.72 11.16
CA SER A 103 -12.84 -10.13 11.47
C SER A 103 -11.47 -10.34 12.13
N HIS A 104 -10.50 -9.43 11.90
CA HIS A 104 -9.18 -9.46 12.53
C HIS A 104 -9.13 -8.78 13.91
N THR A 105 -10.07 -7.86 14.22
CA THR A 105 -9.99 -7.03 15.45
C THR A 105 -10.64 -7.64 16.68
N MET A 106 -11.48 -8.66 16.55
CA MET A 106 -12.19 -9.20 17.71
C MET A 106 -11.47 -10.35 18.43
N ALA A 107 -10.37 -10.89 17.90
CA ALA A 107 -9.74 -12.07 18.47
C ALA A 107 -8.20 -12.03 18.59
N GLN A 108 -7.53 -11.05 18.02
CA GLN A 108 -6.06 -11.03 18.03
C GLN A 108 -5.57 -9.58 18.13
N GLY A 109 -4.56 -9.33 19.00
CA GLY A 109 -3.90 -8.04 19.16
C GLY A 109 -3.41 -7.42 17.86
N GLN A 110 -2.66 -6.33 17.91
CA GLN A 110 -2.14 -5.66 16.72
C GLN A 110 -1.33 -6.62 15.84
N THR A 111 -1.52 -6.53 14.54
CA THR A 111 -0.79 -7.35 13.56
C THR A 111 0.51 -6.67 13.13
N ALA A 112 1.59 -7.43 13.03
CA ALA A 112 2.89 -6.91 12.69
C ALA A 112 3.55 -7.67 11.53
N ILE A 113 4.30 -6.94 10.68
CA ILE A 113 5.27 -7.50 9.75
C ILE A 113 6.67 -7.16 10.26
N LEU A 114 7.51 -8.17 10.35
CA LEU A 114 8.92 -8.01 10.72
C LEU A 114 9.76 -7.79 9.47
N VAL A 115 10.68 -6.83 9.53
CA VAL A 115 11.53 -6.45 8.40
C VAL A 115 12.99 -6.49 8.80
N SER A 116 13.79 -7.29 8.09
CA SER A 116 15.24 -7.26 8.20
C SER A 116 15.86 -6.78 6.89
N ALA A 117 16.68 -5.72 6.97
CA ALA A 117 17.36 -5.15 5.83
C ALA A 117 18.85 -4.94 6.17
N SER A 118 19.67 -5.96 5.96
CA SER A 118 21.08 -5.93 6.35
C SER A 118 21.99 -6.60 5.31
N PRO A 119 23.33 -6.42 5.37
CA PRO A 119 24.27 -7.11 4.52
C PRO A 119 24.50 -8.58 4.92
N LYS A 120 23.95 -9.02 6.07
CA LYS A 120 24.06 -10.38 6.57
C LYS A 120 23.48 -11.41 5.59
N SER A 121 23.83 -12.66 5.77
CA SER A 121 23.25 -13.76 4.99
C SER A 121 21.75 -13.88 5.25
N LYS A 122 21.01 -14.47 4.31
CA LYS A 122 19.57 -14.67 4.46
C LYS A 122 19.26 -15.51 5.70
N ALA A 123 20.07 -16.56 5.96
CA ALA A 123 19.88 -17.43 7.11
C ALA A 123 20.03 -16.69 8.45
N GLU A 124 21.06 -15.85 8.59
CA GLU A 124 21.24 -15.03 9.79
C GLU A 124 20.10 -14.02 9.99
N GLN A 125 19.60 -13.41 8.90
CA GLN A 125 18.47 -12.50 8.98
C GLN A 125 17.19 -13.23 9.39
N GLU A 126 16.94 -14.44 8.88
CA GLU A 126 15.79 -15.27 9.25
C GLU A 126 15.86 -15.70 10.72
N GLU A 127 17.05 -16.03 11.24
CA GLU A 127 17.26 -16.33 12.67
C GLU A 127 16.93 -15.14 13.56
N HIS A 128 17.45 -13.96 13.25
CA HIS A 128 17.12 -12.72 13.98
C HIS A 128 15.61 -12.39 13.94
N LEU A 129 14.97 -12.59 12.79
CA LEU A 129 13.53 -12.37 12.68
C LEU A 129 12.72 -13.43 13.44
N ALA A 130 13.27 -14.63 13.66
CA ALA A 130 12.64 -15.62 14.51
C ALA A 130 12.66 -15.19 15.98
N GLU A 131 13.80 -14.73 16.48
CA GLU A 131 13.93 -14.19 17.84
C GLU A 131 13.01 -12.96 18.05
N LEU A 132 12.99 -12.05 17.06
CA LEU A 132 12.13 -10.86 17.10
C LEU A 132 10.64 -11.23 17.10
N ALA A 133 10.27 -12.32 16.44
CA ALA A 133 8.88 -12.81 16.45
C ALA A 133 8.45 -13.33 17.82
N GLU A 134 9.34 -13.97 18.56
CA GLU A 134 9.06 -14.40 19.93
C GLU A 134 8.90 -13.21 20.88
N LEU A 135 9.75 -12.18 20.71
CA LEU A 135 9.61 -10.92 21.46
C LEU A 135 8.30 -10.21 21.12
N ALA A 136 7.93 -10.13 19.84
CA ALA A 136 6.67 -9.54 19.38
C ALA A 136 5.47 -10.30 19.98
N SER A 137 5.49 -11.63 19.97
CA SER A 137 4.45 -12.47 20.59
C SER A 137 4.34 -12.21 22.10
N SER A 138 5.46 -12.01 22.79
CA SER A 138 5.47 -11.67 24.22
C SER A 138 4.88 -10.29 24.51
N ALA A 139 4.81 -9.42 23.50
CA ALA A 139 4.19 -8.10 23.55
C ALA A 139 2.75 -8.08 23.02
N ASP A 140 2.09 -9.23 22.95
CA ASP A 140 0.73 -9.40 22.42
C ASP A 140 0.56 -8.97 20.95
N LEU A 141 1.65 -9.02 20.15
CA LEU A 141 1.61 -8.75 18.72
C LEU A 141 1.50 -10.05 17.92
N THR A 142 0.65 -10.05 16.91
CA THR A 142 0.53 -11.17 15.96
C THR A 142 1.41 -10.92 14.75
N VAL A 143 2.48 -11.69 14.60
CA VAL A 143 3.36 -11.60 13.42
C VAL A 143 2.71 -12.32 12.24
N ILE A 144 2.34 -11.57 11.21
CA ILE A 144 1.65 -12.10 10.01
C ILE A 144 2.60 -12.35 8.84
N ASP A 145 3.79 -11.73 8.84
CA ASP A 145 4.82 -11.96 7.82
C ASP A 145 6.21 -11.54 8.27
N ARG A 146 7.24 -12.03 7.53
CA ARG A 146 8.65 -11.71 7.73
C ARG A 146 9.28 -11.36 6.39
N LEU A 147 9.86 -10.16 6.28
CA LEU A 147 10.49 -9.67 5.06
C LEU A 147 12.00 -9.58 5.25
N VAL A 148 12.74 -10.29 4.42
CA VAL A 148 14.20 -10.29 4.41
C VAL A 148 14.70 -9.60 3.16
N GLN A 149 15.53 -8.57 3.35
CA GLN A 149 16.16 -7.84 2.26
C GLN A 149 17.66 -7.76 2.45
N ARG A 150 18.42 -8.39 1.56
CA ARG A 150 19.86 -8.24 1.55
C ARG A 150 20.26 -6.88 0.97
N THR A 151 21.06 -6.12 1.72
CA THR A 151 21.62 -4.84 1.29
C THR A 151 23.10 -4.97 0.98
N GLN A 152 23.62 -4.15 0.06
CA GLN A 152 25.04 -4.28 -0.38
C GLN A 152 26.05 -3.58 0.54
N SER A 153 25.64 -2.72 1.47
CA SER A 153 26.55 -2.07 2.41
C SER A 153 25.84 -1.52 3.65
N SER A 154 26.51 -1.61 4.80
CA SER A 154 26.10 -1.02 6.08
C SER A 154 26.21 0.53 6.12
N HIS A 155 26.86 1.14 5.13
CA HIS A 155 27.21 2.58 5.14
C HIS A 155 26.29 3.47 4.28
N ARG A 156 25.28 2.93 3.61
CA ARG A 156 24.33 3.78 2.88
C ARG A 156 23.35 4.44 3.85
N ARG A 157 23.10 5.73 3.63
CA ARG A 157 22.13 6.56 4.36
C ARG A 157 20.73 5.95 4.44
N PHE A 158 20.44 4.99 3.54
CA PHE A 158 19.22 4.18 3.50
C PHE A 158 19.62 2.72 3.31
N GLN A 159 19.36 1.89 4.29
CA GLN A 159 19.51 0.44 4.17
C GLN A 159 18.48 -0.12 3.16
N LEU A 160 17.28 0.44 3.14
CA LEU A 160 16.26 0.23 2.10
C LEU A 160 16.20 1.47 1.21
N GLY A 161 16.39 1.30 -0.11
CA GLY A 161 16.09 2.37 -1.08
C GLY A 161 14.61 2.75 -1.05
N SER A 162 14.28 3.99 -1.43
CA SER A 162 12.90 4.51 -1.39
C SER A 162 11.89 3.62 -2.15
N GLY A 163 12.28 3.05 -3.29
CA GLY A 163 11.43 2.11 -4.04
C GLY A 163 11.13 0.86 -3.25
N LYS A 164 12.16 0.26 -2.61
CA LYS A 164 11.97 -0.96 -1.82
C LYS A 164 11.16 -0.73 -0.55
N LEU A 165 11.32 0.44 0.07
CA LEU A 165 10.49 0.85 1.19
C LEU A 165 9.01 0.95 0.79
N LYS A 166 8.72 1.54 -0.38
CA LYS A 166 7.36 1.55 -0.94
C LYS A 166 6.81 0.14 -1.14
N ASP A 167 7.61 -0.80 -1.67
CA ASP A 167 7.20 -2.19 -1.83
C ASP A 167 6.84 -2.84 -0.48
N VAL A 168 7.65 -2.62 0.56
CA VAL A 168 7.39 -3.12 1.92
C VAL A 168 6.09 -2.55 2.48
N LEU A 169 5.87 -1.24 2.34
CA LEU A 169 4.63 -0.58 2.77
C LEU A 169 3.41 -1.12 2.02
N MET A 170 3.53 -1.30 0.70
CA MET A 170 2.46 -1.88 -0.12
C MET A 170 2.13 -3.30 0.32
N GLN A 171 3.13 -4.14 0.62
CA GLN A 171 2.90 -5.49 1.15
C GLN A 171 2.24 -5.47 2.53
N ALA A 172 2.67 -4.55 3.41
CA ALA A 172 2.04 -4.38 4.71
C ALA A 172 0.56 -4.02 4.59
N MET A 173 0.24 -3.10 3.70
CA MET A 173 -1.15 -2.72 3.42
C MET A 173 -1.98 -3.87 2.84
N GLN A 174 -1.42 -4.64 1.90
CA GLN A 174 -2.08 -5.82 1.31
C GLN A 174 -2.42 -6.88 2.36
N LYS A 175 -1.53 -7.08 3.33
CA LYS A 175 -1.69 -8.08 4.40
C LYS A 175 -2.48 -7.57 5.59
N GLY A 176 -2.86 -6.28 5.58
CA GLY A 176 -3.59 -5.65 6.68
C GLY A 176 -2.75 -5.53 7.96
N ALA A 177 -1.44 -5.34 7.84
CA ALA A 177 -0.57 -5.13 8.99
C ALA A 177 -0.82 -3.76 9.62
N ASP A 178 -0.91 -3.73 10.94
CA ASP A 178 -1.01 -2.50 11.73
C ASP A 178 0.37 -1.88 11.99
N LEU A 179 1.42 -2.72 12.07
CA LEU A 179 2.77 -2.33 12.43
C LEU A 179 3.83 -2.91 11.49
N LEU A 180 4.88 -2.13 11.25
CA LEU A 180 6.16 -2.60 10.69
C LEU A 180 7.23 -2.54 11.79
N ILE A 181 7.86 -3.67 12.07
CA ILE A 181 8.93 -3.76 13.07
C ILE A 181 10.22 -4.12 12.34
N PHE A 182 11.21 -3.27 12.50
CA PHE A 182 12.54 -3.49 11.91
C PHE A 182 13.49 -4.10 12.95
N ASP A 183 14.28 -5.10 12.53
CA ASP A 183 15.26 -5.78 13.40
C ASP A 183 16.52 -4.93 13.66
N GLN A 184 16.58 -3.74 13.08
CA GLN A 184 17.70 -2.80 13.21
C GLN A 184 17.24 -1.39 13.55
N ASP A 185 18.10 -0.62 14.18
CA ASP A 185 17.88 0.79 14.42
C ASP A 185 17.80 1.55 13.10
N LEU A 186 16.73 2.30 12.92
CA LEU A 186 16.55 3.21 11.80
C LEU A 186 17.18 4.57 12.12
N ALA A 187 18.05 5.07 11.25
CA ALA A 187 18.56 6.41 11.38
C ALA A 187 17.42 7.45 11.29
N PRO A 188 17.52 8.62 11.96
CA PRO A 188 16.48 9.65 11.92
C PRO A 188 16.07 10.08 10.50
N ALA A 189 17.01 10.06 9.56
CA ALA A 189 16.72 10.33 8.15
C ALA A 189 15.89 9.22 7.49
N GLN A 190 16.02 7.96 7.92
CA GLN A 190 15.22 6.83 7.44
C GLN A 190 13.81 6.89 8.00
N LEU A 191 13.66 7.18 9.30
CA LEU A 191 12.34 7.39 9.92
C LEU A 191 11.56 8.49 9.22
N ARG A 192 12.18 9.65 8.98
CA ARG A 192 11.55 10.74 8.22
C ARG A 192 11.12 10.31 6.82
N ALA A 193 11.97 9.56 6.10
CA ALA A 193 11.63 9.07 4.77
C ALA A 193 10.48 8.06 4.77
N ILE A 194 10.27 7.32 5.88
CA ILE A 194 9.11 6.44 6.08
C ILE A 194 7.85 7.26 6.37
N GLU A 195 7.98 8.30 7.20
CA GLU A 195 6.88 9.19 7.57
C GLU A 195 6.39 10.08 6.41
N GLU A 196 7.25 10.37 5.43
CA GLU A 196 6.95 11.19 4.25
C GLU A 196 6.29 10.40 3.10
N ILE A 197 6.21 9.06 3.19
CA ILE A 197 5.58 8.18 2.21
C ILE A 197 4.12 7.96 2.58
#